data_342d698808432883a41b820c798cd832
#
_entry.id   342d698808432883a41b820c798cd832
#
_cell.length_a   1.000
_cell.length_b   1.000
_cell.length_c   1.000
_cell.angle_alpha   90.00
_cell.angle_beta   90.00
_cell.angle_gamma   90.00
#
_symmetry.space_group_name_H-M   'P 1'
#
loop_
_entity.id
_entity.type
_entity.pdbx_description
1 polymer ?
#
loop_
_entity_poly.entity_id
_entity_poly.type
_entity_poly.pdbx_seq_one_letter_code
_entity_poly.pdbx_strand_id
1 'polypeptide(L)'
;MAVASAGVTLMAANQQRKAFQMQAAQYEEQREMSKLQTDADVLARQNSLFYQLSSLNAAQAGGNVSVGNFGDSGSAFRTNEKKLASNDIRNIKLMGYTQQRNFGLSAAMARSSAQSSMLSGIAGATGTIGGAVMKSPGPRPGTFSAFRRQIKNEWT
;
A
#
# COMPACT_ATOMS: atom_id res chain seq x y z
N MET A 1 10.29 -41.10 -18.24
CA MET A 1 9.27 -40.04 -18.37
C MET A 1 9.24 -39.00 -17.19
N ALA A 2 9.85 -39.28 -16.03
CA ALA A 2 9.83 -38.39 -14.85
C ALA A 2 10.65 -37.09 -14.98
N VAL A 3 11.66 -37.05 -15.82
CA VAL A 3 12.56 -35.88 -15.98
C VAL A 3 11.86 -34.72 -16.75
N ALA A 4 10.95 -35.06 -17.66
CA ALA A 4 10.21 -34.05 -18.43
C ALA A 4 9.21 -33.25 -17.57
N SER A 5 8.63 -33.88 -16.53
CA SER A 5 7.65 -33.23 -15.64
C SER A 5 8.31 -32.22 -14.67
N ALA A 6 9.52 -32.50 -14.21
CA ALA A 6 10.27 -31.61 -13.32
C ALA A 6 10.67 -30.29 -14.03
N GLY A 7 11.03 -30.37 -15.34
CA GLY A 7 11.36 -29.19 -16.15
C GLY A 7 10.14 -28.27 -16.36
N VAL A 8 8.97 -28.84 -16.59
CA VAL A 8 7.73 -28.07 -16.79
C VAL A 8 7.30 -27.36 -15.50
N THR A 9 7.41 -27.99 -14.34
CA THR A 9 7.07 -27.36 -13.06
C THR A 9 7.99 -26.19 -12.70
N LEU A 10 9.29 -26.31 -12.94
CA LEU A 10 10.25 -25.22 -12.75
C LEU A 10 10.01 -24.05 -13.71
N MET A 11 9.67 -24.36 -14.97
CA MET A 11 9.36 -23.31 -15.96
C MET A 11 8.09 -22.57 -15.60
N ALA A 12 7.04 -23.26 -15.18
CA ALA A 12 5.80 -22.65 -14.70
C ALA A 12 6.02 -21.79 -13.45
N ALA A 13 6.79 -22.26 -12.47
CA ALA A 13 7.14 -21.50 -11.27
C ALA A 13 7.93 -20.23 -11.60
N ASN A 14 8.84 -20.29 -12.58
CA ASN A 14 9.61 -19.13 -13.03
C ASN A 14 8.75 -18.10 -13.76
N GLN A 15 7.80 -18.53 -14.57
CA GLN A 15 6.82 -17.63 -15.23
C GLN A 15 5.92 -16.96 -14.18
N GLN A 16 5.44 -17.71 -13.20
CA GLN A 16 4.62 -17.18 -12.12
C GLN A 16 5.40 -16.16 -11.25
N ARG A 17 6.67 -16.46 -10.95
CA ARG A 17 7.56 -15.50 -10.29
C ARG A 17 7.70 -14.20 -11.05
N LYS A 18 7.94 -14.26 -12.38
CA LYS A 18 8.05 -13.07 -13.23
C LYS A 18 6.75 -12.27 -13.23
N ALA A 19 5.58 -12.93 -13.26
CA ALA A 19 4.28 -12.27 -13.19
C ALA A 19 4.11 -11.49 -11.88
N PHE A 20 4.46 -12.08 -10.74
CA PHE A 20 4.41 -11.39 -9.44
C PHE A 20 5.44 -10.26 -9.33
N GLN A 21 6.61 -10.39 -9.94
CA GLN A 21 7.60 -9.31 -9.99
C GLN A 21 7.09 -8.12 -10.82
N MET A 22 6.45 -8.38 -11.96
CA MET A 22 5.82 -7.32 -12.76
C MET A 22 4.68 -6.65 -12.00
N GLN A 23 3.86 -7.42 -11.29
CA GLN A 23 2.80 -6.88 -10.44
C GLN A 23 3.36 -6.01 -9.32
N ALA A 24 4.45 -6.42 -8.68
CA ALA A 24 5.12 -5.62 -7.67
C ALA A 24 5.64 -4.29 -8.24
N ALA A 25 6.23 -4.31 -9.43
CA ALA A 25 6.70 -3.10 -10.12
C ALA A 25 5.54 -2.15 -10.46
N GLN A 26 4.38 -2.68 -10.90
CA GLN A 26 3.17 -1.88 -11.14
C GLN A 26 2.67 -1.19 -9.85
N TYR A 27 2.69 -1.88 -8.71
CA TYR A 27 2.32 -1.26 -7.43
C TYR A 27 3.30 -0.17 -6.99
N GLU A 28 4.59 -0.32 -7.29
CA GLU A 28 5.58 0.73 -7.03
C GLU A 28 5.35 1.96 -7.90
N GLU A 29 5.08 1.76 -9.19
CA GLU A 29 4.71 2.85 -10.09
C GLU A 29 3.43 3.58 -9.63
N GLN A 30 2.39 2.82 -9.25
CA GLN A 30 1.17 3.40 -8.67
C GLN A 30 1.44 4.19 -7.39
N ARG A 31 2.38 3.72 -6.57
CA ARG A 31 2.81 4.44 -5.36
C ARG A 31 3.46 5.77 -5.70
N GLU A 32 4.33 5.81 -6.69
CA GLU A 32 4.99 7.04 -7.15
C GLU A 32 3.97 8.01 -7.77
N MET A 33 3.07 7.52 -8.60
CA MET A 33 1.98 8.33 -9.17
C MET A 33 1.09 8.92 -8.07
N SER A 34 0.71 8.14 -7.07
CA SER A 34 -0.07 8.61 -5.91
C SER A 34 0.67 9.70 -5.13
N LYS A 35 2.00 9.61 -5.02
CA LYS A 35 2.81 10.67 -4.40
C LYS A 35 2.76 11.95 -5.21
N LEU A 36 2.99 11.87 -6.52
CA LEU A 36 2.93 13.03 -7.41
C LEU A 36 1.55 13.70 -7.39
N GLN A 37 0.48 12.90 -7.40
CA GLN A 37 -0.89 13.40 -7.29
C GLN A 37 -1.11 14.12 -5.96
N THR A 38 -0.67 13.54 -4.84
CA THR A 38 -0.78 14.16 -3.52
C THR A 38 -0.05 15.52 -3.47
N ASP A 39 1.16 15.58 -4.05
CA ASP A 39 1.93 16.83 -4.10
C ASP A 39 1.24 17.87 -5.00
N ALA A 40 0.65 17.47 -6.13
CA ALA A 40 -0.13 18.33 -7.01
C ALA A 40 -1.38 18.88 -6.30
N ASP A 41 -2.12 18.04 -5.56
CA ASP A 41 -3.31 18.45 -4.81
C ASP A 41 -2.95 19.44 -3.69
N VAL A 42 -1.82 19.24 -3.01
CA VAL A 42 -1.30 20.19 -2.01
C VAL A 42 -0.98 21.54 -2.65
N LEU A 43 -0.29 21.55 -3.79
CA LEU A 43 0.02 22.77 -4.54
C LEU A 43 -1.23 23.48 -5.02
N ALA A 44 -2.21 22.74 -5.54
CA ALA A 44 -3.49 23.30 -5.97
C ALA A 44 -4.21 23.98 -4.80
N ARG A 45 -4.22 23.36 -3.61
CA ARG A 45 -4.83 23.97 -2.41
C ARG A 45 -4.07 25.21 -1.94
N GLN A 46 -2.74 25.20 -1.99
CA GLN A 46 -1.93 26.36 -1.67
C GLN A 46 -2.18 27.52 -2.63
N ASN A 47 -2.25 27.26 -3.93
CA ASN A 47 -2.57 28.24 -4.94
C ASN A 47 -3.98 28.83 -4.74
N SER A 48 -4.98 27.99 -4.46
CA SER A 48 -6.32 28.42 -4.14
C SER A 48 -6.36 29.38 -2.95
N LEU A 49 -5.63 29.05 -1.87
CA LEU A 49 -5.50 29.93 -0.71
C LEU A 49 -4.83 31.26 -1.08
N PHE A 50 -3.76 31.22 -1.88
CA PHE A 50 -3.07 32.42 -2.33
C PHE A 50 -4.02 33.34 -3.13
N TYR A 51 -4.79 32.79 -4.07
CA TYR A 51 -5.78 33.58 -4.84
C TYR A 51 -6.88 34.16 -3.95
N GLN A 52 -7.38 33.39 -3.00
CA GLN A 52 -8.39 33.88 -2.05
C GLN A 52 -7.85 35.04 -1.19
N LEU A 53 -6.62 34.90 -0.67
CA LEU A 53 -6.00 35.95 0.13
C LEU A 53 -5.66 37.19 -0.70
N SER A 54 -5.21 37.03 -1.95
CA SER A 54 -4.92 38.15 -2.83
C SER A 54 -6.18 38.89 -3.27
N SER A 55 -7.28 38.20 -3.54
CA SER A 55 -8.57 38.84 -3.85
C SER A 55 -9.11 39.61 -2.67
N LEU A 56 -8.95 39.12 -1.45
CA LEU A 56 -9.31 39.85 -0.23
C LEU A 56 -8.45 41.10 -0.05
N ASN A 57 -7.15 41.01 -0.32
CA ASN A 57 -6.25 42.16 -0.26
C ASN A 57 -6.64 43.23 -1.30
N ALA A 58 -6.98 42.81 -2.54
CA ALA A 58 -7.43 43.70 -3.59
C ALA A 58 -8.77 44.37 -3.24
N ALA A 59 -9.73 43.63 -2.69
CA ALA A 59 -11.01 44.16 -2.23
C ALA A 59 -10.83 45.18 -1.09
N GLN A 60 -9.88 44.96 -0.18
CA GLN A 60 -9.54 45.91 0.88
C GLN A 60 -8.85 47.19 0.35
N ALA A 61 -7.99 47.06 -0.66
CA ALA A 61 -7.27 48.18 -1.26
C ALA A 61 -8.19 49.04 -2.16
N GLY A 62 -9.14 48.40 -2.85
CA GLY A 62 -10.10 49.09 -3.76
C GLY A 62 -11.33 49.65 -3.08
N GLY A 63 -11.69 49.16 -1.90
CA GLY A 63 -12.80 49.68 -1.11
C GLY A 63 -12.35 50.87 -0.26
N ASN A 64 -12.95 52.02 -0.52
CA ASN A 64 -12.82 53.22 0.31
C ASN A 64 -13.49 53.02 1.70
N VAL A 65 -13.37 51.84 2.26
CA VAL A 65 -13.92 51.43 3.56
C VAL A 65 -12.88 51.80 4.61
N SER A 66 -13.24 52.74 5.46
CA SER A 66 -12.40 53.21 6.56
C SER A 66 -11.84 51.99 7.34
N VAL A 67 -10.57 51.90 7.38
CA VAL A 67 -9.73 50.80 7.93
C VAL A 67 -10.07 50.51 9.42
N GLY A 68 -10.87 51.36 10.09
CA GLY A 68 -11.13 51.23 11.51
C GLY A 68 -12.10 50.10 11.93
N ASN A 69 -13.09 49.72 11.10
CA ASN A 69 -14.10 48.72 11.49
C ASN A 69 -13.94 47.36 10.84
N PHE A 70 -13.12 47.22 9.80
CA PHE A 70 -12.85 45.97 9.11
C PHE A 70 -11.55 45.26 9.51
N GLY A 71 -10.68 45.95 10.24
CA GLY A 71 -9.35 45.42 10.62
C GLY A 71 -9.42 44.11 11.39
N ASP A 72 -10.36 44.00 12.29
CA ASP A 72 -10.46 42.81 13.16
C ASP A 72 -11.17 41.64 12.45
N SER A 73 -12.25 41.92 11.70
CA SER A 73 -13.00 40.90 10.94
C SER A 73 -12.16 40.35 9.76
N GLY A 74 -11.41 41.21 9.06
CA GLY A 74 -10.54 40.78 7.96
C GLY A 74 -9.37 39.94 8.42
N SER A 75 -8.78 40.26 9.56
CA SER A 75 -7.70 39.47 10.16
C SER A 75 -8.21 38.11 10.68
N ALA A 76 -9.38 38.07 11.29
CA ALA A 76 -10.04 36.85 11.75
C ALA A 76 -10.39 35.92 10.55
N PHE A 77 -10.91 36.50 9.46
CA PHE A 77 -11.20 35.72 8.25
C PHE A 77 -9.92 35.12 7.63
N ARG A 78 -8.86 35.92 7.46
CA ARG A 78 -7.56 35.42 6.96
C ARG A 78 -7.00 34.30 7.83
N THR A 79 -7.12 34.43 9.15
CA THR A 79 -6.66 33.43 10.10
C THR A 79 -7.47 32.15 9.98
N ASN A 80 -8.79 32.26 9.81
CA ASN A 80 -9.66 31.11 9.62
C ASN A 80 -9.39 30.40 8.31
N GLU A 81 -9.24 31.14 7.19
CA GLU A 81 -8.92 30.55 5.87
C GLU A 81 -7.56 29.84 5.89
N LYS A 82 -6.55 30.41 6.54
CA LYS A 82 -5.25 29.75 6.72
C LYS A 82 -5.36 28.46 7.53
N LYS A 83 -6.18 28.44 8.60
CA LYS A 83 -6.43 27.24 9.40
C LYS A 83 -7.15 26.17 8.59
N LEU A 84 -8.20 26.53 7.84
CA LEU A 84 -8.94 25.62 6.97
C LEU A 84 -8.00 25.01 5.91
N ALA A 85 -7.26 25.84 5.19
CA ALA A 85 -6.31 25.36 4.19
C ALA A 85 -5.22 24.45 4.79
N SER A 86 -4.73 24.78 5.99
CA SER A 86 -3.76 23.93 6.70
C SER A 86 -4.34 22.56 7.05
N ASN A 87 -5.59 22.51 7.52
CA ASN A 87 -6.30 21.27 7.81
C ASN A 87 -6.54 20.45 6.54
N ASP A 88 -6.96 21.10 5.44
CA ASP A 88 -7.17 20.44 4.16
C ASP A 88 -5.86 19.84 3.63
N ILE A 89 -4.77 20.59 3.66
CA ILE A 89 -3.44 20.11 3.26
C ILE A 89 -3.01 18.92 4.12
N ARG A 90 -3.28 18.95 5.42
CA ARG A 90 -3.00 17.84 6.32
C ARG A 90 -3.79 16.59 5.94
N ASN A 91 -5.08 16.77 5.65
CA ASN A 91 -5.95 15.67 5.23
C ASN A 91 -5.51 15.07 3.89
N ILE A 92 -5.18 15.91 2.89
CA ILE A 92 -4.64 15.47 1.60
C ILE A 92 -3.37 14.64 1.80
N LYS A 93 -2.43 15.11 2.63
CA LYS A 93 -1.20 14.38 2.94
C LYS A 93 -1.46 13.05 3.66
N LEU A 94 -2.40 13.03 4.62
CA LEU A 94 -2.76 11.79 5.33
C LEU A 94 -3.38 10.75 4.39
N MET A 95 -4.30 11.18 3.52
CA MET A 95 -4.91 10.31 2.51
C MET A 95 -3.86 9.77 1.54
N GLY A 96 -3.01 10.65 1.01
CA GLY A 96 -1.91 10.27 0.12
C GLY A 96 -0.94 9.29 0.77
N TYR A 97 -0.54 9.54 2.03
CA TYR A 97 0.31 8.61 2.78
C TYR A 97 -0.33 7.24 2.98
N THR A 98 -1.62 7.20 3.31
CA THR A 98 -2.36 5.94 3.48
C THR A 98 -2.40 5.15 2.18
N GLN A 99 -2.67 5.82 1.06
CA GLN A 99 -2.70 5.21 -0.26
C GLN A 99 -1.32 4.68 -0.67
N GLN A 100 -0.26 5.48 -0.50
CA GLN A 100 1.12 5.06 -0.75
C GLN A 100 1.54 3.87 0.09
N ARG A 101 1.12 3.82 1.36
CA ARG A 101 1.35 2.68 2.25
C ARG A 101 0.64 1.43 1.75
N ASN A 102 -0.60 1.55 1.30
CA ASN A 102 -1.36 0.42 0.76
C ASN A 102 -0.69 -0.16 -0.50
N PHE A 103 -0.24 0.68 -1.43
CA PHE A 103 0.52 0.24 -2.59
C PHE A 103 1.85 -0.41 -2.19
N GLY A 104 2.57 0.15 -1.21
CA GLY A 104 3.80 -0.44 -0.70
C GLY A 104 3.59 -1.82 -0.07
N LEU A 105 2.51 -2.02 0.70
CA LEU A 105 2.12 -3.32 1.24
C LEU A 105 1.76 -4.31 0.13
N SER A 106 0.99 -3.88 -0.88
CA SER A 106 0.64 -4.72 -2.02
C SER A 106 1.88 -5.15 -2.82
N ALA A 107 2.84 -4.25 -3.04
CA ALA A 107 4.12 -4.58 -3.66
C ALA A 107 4.92 -5.60 -2.84
N ALA A 108 4.98 -5.44 -1.51
CA ALA A 108 5.64 -6.38 -0.61
C ALA A 108 4.98 -7.76 -0.63
N MET A 109 3.64 -7.82 -0.63
CA MET A 109 2.89 -9.08 -0.76
C MET A 109 3.15 -9.76 -2.10
N ALA A 110 3.17 -9.01 -3.21
CA ALA A 110 3.49 -9.58 -4.52
C ALA A 110 4.91 -10.14 -4.56
N ARG A 111 5.88 -9.47 -3.94
CA ARG A 111 7.26 -10.00 -3.83
C ARG A 111 7.35 -11.26 -2.98
N SER A 112 6.64 -11.32 -1.85
CA SER A 112 6.62 -12.53 -1.01
C SER A 112 5.93 -13.70 -1.73
N SER A 113 4.87 -13.44 -2.51
CA SER A 113 4.23 -14.43 -3.36
C SER A 113 5.15 -14.93 -4.48
N ALA A 114 6.00 -14.06 -5.04
CA ALA A 114 7.02 -14.44 -6.00
C ALA A 114 8.06 -15.39 -5.39
N GLN A 115 8.45 -15.18 -4.14
CA GLN A 115 9.38 -16.06 -3.42
C GLN A 115 8.74 -17.41 -3.07
N SER A 116 7.49 -17.41 -2.58
CA SER A 116 6.78 -18.64 -2.22
C SER A 116 6.47 -19.50 -3.43
N SER A 117 6.14 -18.91 -4.58
CA SER A 117 5.93 -19.66 -5.83
C SER A 117 7.20 -20.37 -6.30
N MET A 118 8.37 -19.75 -6.11
CA MET A 118 9.65 -20.38 -6.41
C MET A 118 9.96 -21.56 -5.48
N LEU A 119 9.72 -21.38 -4.17
CA LEU A 119 9.93 -22.44 -3.18
C LEU A 119 9.00 -23.64 -3.43
N SER A 120 7.73 -23.39 -3.75
CA SER A 120 6.77 -24.45 -4.08
C SER A 120 7.14 -25.17 -5.39
N GLY A 121 7.68 -24.45 -6.39
CA GLY A 121 8.17 -25.04 -7.63
C GLY A 121 9.38 -25.95 -7.40
N ILE A 122 10.32 -25.56 -6.54
CA ILE A 122 11.48 -26.37 -6.16
C ILE A 122 11.01 -27.60 -5.37
N ALA A 123 10.12 -27.43 -4.39
CA ALA A 123 9.58 -28.54 -3.59
C ALA A 123 8.81 -29.54 -4.48
N GLY A 124 8.03 -29.05 -5.45
CA GLY A 124 7.33 -29.89 -6.44
C GLY A 124 8.31 -30.65 -7.34
N ALA A 125 9.37 -30.01 -7.79
CA ALA A 125 10.40 -30.66 -8.63
C ALA A 125 11.18 -31.76 -7.86
N THR A 126 11.55 -31.49 -6.60
CA THR A 126 12.23 -32.49 -5.75
C THR A 126 11.27 -33.60 -5.32
N GLY A 127 10.00 -33.33 -5.08
CA GLY A 127 8.97 -34.31 -4.76
C GLY A 127 8.72 -35.30 -5.91
N THR A 128 8.76 -34.85 -7.16
CA THR A 128 8.62 -35.72 -8.34
C THR A 128 9.84 -36.60 -8.58
N ILE A 129 11.07 -36.15 -8.21
CA ILE A 129 12.28 -36.92 -8.32
C ILE A 129 12.42 -37.90 -7.13
N GLY A 130 12.05 -37.47 -5.91
CA GLY A 130 12.12 -38.29 -4.70
C GLY A 130 10.99 -39.31 -4.55
N GLY A 131 9.81 -39.01 -5.08
CA GLY A 131 8.62 -39.90 -5.05
C GLY A 131 8.78 -41.19 -5.86
N ALA A 132 9.76 -41.23 -6.78
CA ALA A 132 10.10 -42.45 -7.51
C ALA A 132 10.95 -43.41 -6.68
N VAL A 133 11.52 -42.98 -5.55
CA VAL A 133 12.49 -43.77 -4.75
C VAL A 133 11.96 -44.10 -3.35
N MET A 134 10.99 -43.36 -2.81
CA MET A 134 10.42 -43.63 -1.49
C MET A 134 8.93 -43.88 -1.55
N LYS A 135 8.54 -45.14 -1.52
CA LYS A 135 7.23 -45.57 -1.10
C LYS A 135 7.12 -45.21 0.40
N SER A 136 6.78 -43.97 0.66
CA SER A 136 6.60 -43.43 2.01
C SER A 136 5.47 -44.19 2.70
N PRO A 137 5.70 -44.85 3.86
CA PRO A 137 4.58 -45.35 4.65
C PRO A 137 3.72 -44.15 5.04
N GLY A 138 2.45 -44.19 4.67
CA GLY A 138 1.47 -43.11 4.93
C GLY A 138 1.48 -42.68 6.39
N PRO A 139 1.09 -41.43 6.67
CA PRO A 139 1.05 -40.92 8.03
C PRO A 139 0.16 -41.80 8.88
N ARG A 140 0.72 -42.35 9.97
CA ARG A 140 -0.03 -43.16 10.93
C ARG A 140 -1.18 -42.32 11.48
N PRO A 141 -2.46 -42.81 11.39
CA PRO A 141 -3.60 -42.10 11.96
C PRO A 141 -3.51 -42.17 13.50
N GLY A 142 -2.87 -41.26 14.15
CA GLY A 142 -2.71 -41.27 15.61
C GLY A 142 -2.15 -40.02 16.24
N THR A 143 -1.51 -39.14 15.47
CA THR A 143 -0.83 -37.98 16.04
C THR A 143 -1.70 -36.73 16.22
N PHE A 144 -2.91 -36.70 15.64
CA PHE A 144 -3.84 -35.57 15.82
C PHE A 144 -4.64 -35.58 17.12
N SER A 145 -4.72 -36.73 17.81
CA SER A 145 -5.46 -36.82 19.09
C SER A 145 -4.67 -36.31 20.29
N ALA A 146 -3.35 -36.29 20.21
CA ALA A 146 -2.49 -35.82 21.31
C ALA A 146 -2.48 -34.28 21.42
N PHE A 147 -2.53 -33.58 20.29
CA PHE A 147 -2.51 -32.12 20.25
C PHE A 147 -3.83 -31.47 20.78
N ARG A 148 -4.96 -32.17 20.64
CA ARG A 148 -6.25 -31.68 21.11
C ARG A 148 -6.43 -31.79 22.63
N ARG A 149 -5.65 -32.61 23.33
CA ARG A 149 -5.72 -32.73 24.79
C ARG A 149 -4.90 -31.67 25.51
N GLN A 150 -3.88 -31.13 24.88
CA GLN A 150 -3.01 -30.15 25.52
C GLN A 150 -3.64 -28.76 25.62
N ILE A 151 -4.52 -28.40 24.67
CA ILE A 151 -5.21 -27.10 24.67
C ILE A 151 -6.33 -27.04 25.73
N LYS A 152 -6.86 -28.18 26.19
CA LYS A 152 -7.99 -28.20 27.13
C LYS A 152 -7.60 -28.00 28.61
N ASN A 153 -6.32 -28.11 28.94
CA ASN A 153 -5.80 -28.02 30.31
C ASN A 153 -5.22 -26.64 30.69
N GLU A 154 -5.20 -25.68 29.76
CA GLU A 154 -4.68 -24.32 30.04
C GLU A 154 -5.79 -23.29 30.36
N TRP A 155 -7.08 -23.69 30.38
CA TRP A 155 -8.22 -22.80 30.62
C TRP A 155 -9.15 -23.29 31.74
N THR A 156 -8.65 -24.04 32.70
CA THR A 156 -9.28 -24.30 34.01
C THR A 156 -8.31 -24.02 35.12
#